data_493c681db179629dfcafa922cc798bf5
#
_entry.id   493c681db179629dfcafa922cc798bf5
#
_cell.length_a   1.000
_cell.length_b   1.000
_cell.length_c   1.000
_cell.angle_alpha   90.00
_cell.angle_beta   90.00
_cell.angle_gamma   90.00
#
_symmetry.space_group_name_H-M   'P 1'
#
loop_
_entity.id
_entity.type
_entity.pdbx_description
1 polymer ?
#
loop_
_entity_poly.entity_id
_entity_poly.type
_entity_poly.pdbx_seq_one_letter_code
_entity_poly.pdbx_strand_id
1 'polypeptide(L)'
;GVRAIDHATEGLCSPRSNPVSDGMYQHALKLLAASLRKTKHDPADLDARLESFYGIWLAIAGRHGGVEMGASHAIGHALSGSCGVPHGYTSCVMLPHVLRYNRAVNAERQASLAAAMGSPDTPAADIVQALVASLGLPGRLRDANVPRDLLPRIADESMRDMWIPTNP
;
A
#
# COMPACT_ATOMS: atom_id res chain seq x y z
N GLY A 1 -9.26 2.83 -2.39
CA GLY A 1 -8.45 3.78 -1.60
C GLY A 1 -7.14 3.16 -1.14
N VAL A 2 -7.10 2.40 -0.03
CA VAL A 2 -5.82 1.89 0.54
C VAL A 2 -5.06 0.97 -0.43
N ARG A 3 -5.73 0.19 -1.27
CA ARG A 3 -5.05 -0.59 -2.32
C ARG A 3 -4.23 0.31 -3.27
N ALA A 4 -4.70 1.52 -3.56
CA ALA A 4 -3.95 2.47 -4.39
C ALA A 4 -2.76 3.08 -3.63
N ILE A 5 -2.88 3.31 -2.32
CA ILE A 5 -1.74 3.65 -1.46
C ILE A 5 -0.66 2.55 -1.57
N ASP A 6 -1.08 1.28 -1.50
CA ASP A 6 -0.18 0.13 -1.60
C ASP A 6 0.53 0.08 -2.97
N HIS A 7 -0.20 0.26 -4.09
CA HIS A 7 0.39 0.35 -5.42
C HIS A 7 1.45 1.48 -5.51
N ALA A 8 1.10 2.68 -5.04
CA ALA A 8 2.01 3.81 -5.08
C ALA A 8 3.23 3.63 -4.16
N THR A 9 3.02 3.00 -2.99
CA THR A 9 4.08 2.72 -2.02
C THR A 9 5.05 1.67 -2.54
N GLU A 10 4.57 0.50 -2.94
CA GLU A 10 5.45 -0.56 -3.45
C GLU A 10 6.09 -0.16 -4.78
N GLY A 11 5.35 0.55 -5.64
CA GLY A 11 5.91 1.07 -6.88
C GLY A 11 7.03 2.08 -6.66
N LEU A 12 6.85 3.06 -5.74
CA LEU A 12 7.88 4.01 -5.35
C LEU A 12 9.10 3.31 -4.73
N CYS A 13 8.88 2.26 -3.94
CA CYS A 13 9.92 1.48 -3.28
C CYS A 13 10.52 0.38 -4.16
N SER A 14 9.98 0.13 -5.34
CA SER A 14 10.43 -0.94 -6.25
C SER A 14 11.86 -0.68 -6.74
N PRO A 15 12.70 -1.73 -6.84
CA PRO A 15 14.02 -1.62 -7.47
C PRO A 15 13.96 -1.20 -8.95
N ARG A 16 12.79 -1.35 -9.60
CA ARG A 16 12.54 -0.96 -11.00
C ARG A 16 11.87 0.40 -11.14
N SER A 17 11.72 1.15 -10.04
CA SER A 17 11.17 2.49 -10.11
C SER A 17 12.06 3.43 -10.94
N ASN A 18 11.43 4.40 -11.58
CA ASN A 18 12.10 5.37 -12.45
C ASN A 18 11.52 6.78 -12.22
N PRO A 19 12.20 7.86 -12.67
CA PRO A 19 11.77 9.22 -12.36
C PRO A 19 10.35 9.56 -12.80
N VAL A 20 9.83 8.95 -13.87
CA VAL A 20 8.46 9.19 -14.35
C VAL A 20 7.46 8.54 -13.41
N SER A 21 7.66 7.27 -13.09
CA SER A 21 6.80 6.55 -12.14
C SER A 21 6.90 7.13 -10.73
N ASP A 22 8.08 7.58 -10.30
CA ASP A 22 8.29 8.22 -9.00
C ASP A 22 7.41 9.48 -8.86
N GLY A 23 7.39 10.35 -9.87
CA GLY A 23 6.56 11.55 -9.86
C GLY A 23 5.06 11.21 -9.76
N MET A 24 4.61 10.17 -10.48
CA MET A 24 3.22 9.70 -10.40
C MET A 24 2.89 9.13 -9.02
N TYR A 25 3.76 8.29 -8.45
CA TYR A 25 3.54 7.68 -7.14
C TYR A 25 3.56 8.70 -6.00
N GLN A 26 4.52 9.62 -6.00
CA GLN A 26 4.57 10.69 -4.99
C GLN A 26 3.31 11.55 -5.04
N HIS A 27 2.86 11.93 -6.24
CA HIS A 27 1.64 12.71 -6.37
C HIS A 27 0.40 11.92 -5.98
N ALA A 28 0.32 10.63 -6.33
CA ALA A 28 -0.74 9.73 -5.88
C ALA A 28 -0.82 9.66 -4.35
N LEU A 29 0.32 9.45 -3.68
CA LEU A 29 0.41 9.39 -2.22
C LEU A 29 -0.05 10.68 -1.55
N LYS A 30 0.38 11.84 -2.09
CA LYS A 30 -0.06 13.16 -1.60
C LYS A 30 -1.58 13.32 -1.67
N LEU A 31 -2.17 13.03 -2.83
CA LEU A 31 -3.62 13.15 -3.03
C LEU A 31 -4.38 12.18 -2.13
N LEU A 32 -4.02 10.91 -2.12
CA LEU A 32 -4.73 9.87 -1.38
C LEU A 32 -4.62 10.04 0.15
N ALA A 33 -3.47 10.45 0.66
CA ALA A 33 -3.30 10.68 2.10
C ALA A 33 -4.25 11.75 2.65
N ALA A 34 -4.53 12.78 1.86
CA ALA A 34 -5.45 13.85 2.23
C ALA A 34 -6.91 13.49 1.93
N SER A 35 -7.19 13.08 0.69
CA SER A 35 -8.56 12.94 0.18
C SER A 35 -9.32 11.76 0.80
N LEU A 36 -8.64 10.64 1.13
CA LEU A 36 -9.31 9.49 1.73
C LEU A 36 -9.89 9.81 3.12
N ARG A 37 -9.19 10.62 3.92
CA ARG A 37 -9.71 11.06 5.23
C ARG A 37 -10.90 12.00 5.07
N LYS A 38 -10.83 12.95 4.12
CA LYS A 38 -11.94 13.86 3.80
C LYS A 38 -13.17 13.08 3.34
N THR A 39 -13.01 12.18 2.37
CA THR A 39 -14.09 11.32 1.86
C THR A 39 -14.69 10.42 2.94
N LYS A 40 -13.87 9.94 3.90
CA LYS A 40 -14.38 9.16 5.04
C LYS A 40 -15.21 10.02 5.99
N HIS A 41 -14.81 11.28 6.22
CA HIS A 41 -15.51 12.22 7.08
C HIS A 41 -16.82 12.72 6.44
N ASP A 42 -16.75 13.11 5.17
CA ASP A 42 -17.90 13.51 4.37
C ASP A 42 -17.93 12.75 3.04
N PRO A 43 -18.73 11.68 2.95
CA PRO A 43 -18.89 10.91 1.72
C PRO A 43 -19.56 11.67 0.57
N ALA A 44 -20.19 12.81 0.83
CA ALA A 44 -20.82 13.67 -0.19
C ALA A 44 -19.86 14.72 -0.76
N ASP A 45 -18.66 14.89 -0.19
CA ASP A 45 -17.62 15.78 -0.72
C ASP A 45 -17.11 15.25 -2.08
N LEU A 46 -17.66 15.83 -3.16
CA LEU A 46 -17.33 15.42 -4.53
C LEU A 46 -15.89 15.77 -4.91
N ASP A 47 -15.35 16.88 -4.39
CA ASP A 47 -13.98 17.29 -4.68
C ASP A 47 -12.98 16.32 -4.03
N ALA A 48 -13.19 15.93 -2.77
CA ALA A 48 -12.37 14.93 -2.13
C ALA A 48 -12.46 13.56 -2.81
N ARG A 49 -13.63 13.18 -3.30
CA ARG A 49 -13.80 11.96 -4.11
C ARG A 49 -13.05 12.04 -5.42
N LEU A 50 -13.12 13.17 -6.13
CA LEU A 50 -12.41 13.38 -7.38
C LEU A 50 -10.89 13.35 -7.17
N GLU A 51 -10.37 14.00 -6.12
CA GLU A 51 -8.96 13.92 -5.72
C GLU A 51 -8.54 12.45 -5.45
N SER A 52 -9.41 11.67 -4.79
CA SER A 52 -9.16 10.23 -4.57
C SER A 52 -9.07 9.45 -5.89
N PHE A 53 -9.93 9.75 -6.88
CA PHE A 53 -9.87 9.11 -8.20
C PHE A 53 -8.60 9.47 -8.96
N TYR A 54 -8.15 10.72 -8.92
CA TYR A 54 -6.88 11.12 -9.52
C TYR A 54 -5.71 10.37 -8.86
N GLY A 55 -5.68 10.27 -7.53
CA GLY A 55 -4.67 9.51 -6.81
C GLY A 55 -4.67 8.02 -7.17
N ILE A 56 -5.85 7.40 -7.29
CA ILE A 56 -6.00 6.00 -7.73
C ILE A 56 -5.47 5.83 -9.15
N TRP A 57 -5.83 6.72 -10.06
CA TRP A 57 -5.39 6.66 -11.45
C TRP A 57 -3.87 6.79 -11.59
N LEU A 58 -3.26 7.76 -10.90
CA LEU A 58 -1.81 7.95 -10.88
C LEU A 58 -1.08 6.74 -10.32
N ALA A 59 -1.60 6.13 -9.25
CA ALA A 59 -1.02 4.92 -8.66
C ALA A 59 -1.01 3.73 -9.64
N ILE A 60 -2.01 3.63 -10.51
CA ILE A 60 -2.05 2.59 -11.53
C ILE A 60 -1.21 2.98 -12.76
N ALA A 61 -1.27 4.26 -13.18
CA ALA A 61 -0.51 4.75 -14.33
C ALA A 61 1.01 4.59 -14.13
N GLY A 62 1.52 4.80 -12.91
CA GLY A 62 2.93 4.59 -12.57
C GLY A 62 3.46 3.19 -12.89
N ARG A 63 2.60 2.16 -12.93
CA ARG A 63 2.97 0.79 -13.28
C ARG A 63 3.25 0.58 -14.76
N HIS A 64 2.68 1.40 -15.64
CA HIS A 64 2.85 1.24 -17.09
C HIS A 64 4.30 1.43 -17.55
N GLY A 65 5.17 1.99 -16.72
CA GLY A 65 6.61 2.06 -16.95
C GLY A 65 7.39 0.77 -16.64
N GLY A 66 6.72 -0.37 -16.47
CA GLY A 66 7.37 -1.65 -16.15
C GLY A 66 7.73 -1.80 -14.67
N VAL A 67 7.11 -1.00 -13.79
CA VAL A 67 7.33 -1.07 -12.35
C VAL A 67 6.49 -2.19 -11.75
N GLU A 68 7.16 -3.12 -11.09
CA GLU A 68 6.55 -4.27 -10.44
C GLU A 68 6.32 -4.01 -8.96
N MET A 69 5.36 -4.76 -8.39
CA MET A 69 4.98 -4.68 -6.97
C MET A 69 5.94 -5.52 -6.12
N GLY A 70 5.65 -5.67 -4.86
CA GLY A 70 6.46 -6.38 -3.89
C GLY A 70 5.65 -7.29 -2.97
N ALA A 71 6.19 -7.52 -1.79
CA ALA A 71 5.68 -8.50 -0.84
C ALA A 71 4.26 -8.20 -0.32
N SER A 72 3.85 -6.93 -0.20
CA SER A 72 2.49 -6.60 0.24
C SER A 72 1.44 -7.16 -0.73
N HIS A 73 1.69 -7.00 -2.04
CA HIS A 73 0.82 -7.55 -3.06
C HIS A 73 0.91 -9.07 -3.16
N ALA A 74 2.12 -9.63 -3.09
CA ALA A 74 2.33 -11.09 -3.13
C ALA A 74 1.58 -11.81 -1.99
N ILE A 75 1.76 -11.34 -0.75
CA ILE A 75 1.04 -11.86 0.41
C ILE A 75 -0.46 -11.59 0.29
N GLY A 76 -0.82 -10.44 -0.27
CA GLY A 76 -2.21 -10.07 -0.54
C GLY A 76 -2.92 -11.05 -1.48
N HIS A 77 -2.23 -11.60 -2.48
CA HIS A 77 -2.77 -12.63 -3.38
C HIS A 77 -3.06 -13.93 -2.62
N ALA A 78 -2.12 -14.40 -1.81
CA ALA A 78 -2.30 -15.60 -0.99
C ALA A 78 -3.46 -15.43 0.02
N LEU A 79 -3.54 -14.28 0.71
CA LEU A 79 -4.63 -13.96 1.62
C LEU A 79 -6.00 -13.93 0.93
N SER A 80 -6.06 -13.34 -0.26
CA SER A 80 -7.31 -13.30 -1.04
C SER A 80 -7.70 -14.67 -1.56
N GLY A 81 -6.74 -15.43 -2.09
CA GLY A 81 -6.99 -16.75 -2.66
C GLY A 81 -7.37 -17.80 -1.61
N SER A 82 -6.64 -17.85 -0.49
CA SER A 82 -6.83 -18.89 0.53
C SER A 82 -7.86 -18.55 1.61
N CYS A 83 -8.08 -17.24 1.89
CA CYS A 83 -8.97 -16.82 2.98
C CYS A 83 -10.12 -15.92 2.51
N GLY A 84 -10.22 -15.61 1.20
CA GLY A 84 -11.26 -14.73 0.67
C GLY A 84 -11.18 -13.29 1.17
N VAL A 85 -10.03 -12.85 1.69
CA VAL A 85 -9.85 -11.49 2.19
C VAL A 85 -9.95 -10.50 1.03
N PRO A 86 -10.81 -9.47 1.09
CA PRO A 86 -10.87 -8.45 0.06
C PRO A 86 -9.51 -7.77 -0.15
N HIS A 87 -9.09 -7.57 -1.41
CA HIS A 87 -7.79 -6.99 -1.76
C HIS A 87 -7.49 -5.65 -1.08
N GLY A 88 -8.52 -4.83 -0.81
CA GLY A 88 -8.34 -3.59 -0.05
C GLY A 88 -7.90 -3.83 1.40
N TYR A 89 -8.38 -4.91 2.01
CA TYR A 89 -8.05 -5.27 3.39
C TYR A 89 -6.66 -5.93 3.49
N THR A 90 -6.26 -6.71 2.48
CA THR A 90 -4.90 -7.28 2.46
C THR A 90 -3.84 -6.20 2.51
N SER A 91 -4.01 -5.11 1.73
CA SER A 91 -3.14 -3.94 1.75
C SER A 91 -3.13 -3.23 3.11
N CYS A 92 -4.29 -3.09 3.75
CA CYS A 92 -4.39 -2.47 5.08
C CYS A 92 -3.57 -3.21 6.13
N VAL A 93 -3.62 -4.55 6.08
CA VAL A 93 -2.98 -5.41 7.07
C VAL A 93 -1.49 -5.59 6.76
N MET A 94 -1.10 -5.78 5.50
CA MET A 94 0.26 -6.20 5.17
C MET A 94 1.23 -5.05 4.93
N LEU A 95 0.80 -3.97 4.29
CA LEU A 95 1.70 -2.90 3.88
C LEU A 95 2.54 -2.29 5.02
N PRO A 96 1.99 -1.99 6.22
CA PRO A 96 2.82 -1.48 7.32
C PRO A 96 3.92 -2.45 7.76
N HIS A 97 3.64 -3.75 7.70
CA HIS A 97 4.63 -4.78 8.08
C HIS A 97 5.72 -4.93 7.03
N VAL A 98 5.36 -4.93 5.75
CA VAL A 98 6.30 -4.98 4.63
C VAL A 98 7.23 -3.75 4.64
N LEU A 99 6.69 -2.55 4.89
CA LEU A 99 7.49 -1.35 5.05
C LEU A 99 8.51 -1.47 6.19
N ARG A 100 8.10 -2.01 7.36
CA ARG A 100 9.05 -2.24 8.47
C ARG A 100 10.14 -3.24 8.10
N TYR A 101 9.77 -4.32 7.43
CA TYR A 101 10.70 -5.36 6.98
C TYR A 101 11.74 -4.80 6.00
N ASN A 102 11.29 -4.04 5.00
CA ASN A 102 12.13 -3.50 3.93
C ASN A 102 12.96 -2.27 4.35
N ARG A 103 12.70 -1.68 5.54
CA ARG A 103 13.32 -0.41 5.93
C ARG A 103 14.85 -0.42 5.89
N ALA A 104 15.47 -1.53 6.21
CA ALA A 104 16.94 -1.65 6.23
C ALA A 104 17.57 -1.48 4.84
N VAL A 105 16.81 -1.80 3.77
CA VAL A 105 17.31 -1.79 2.39
C VAL A 105 16.79 -0.63 1.54
N ASN A 106 15.70 0.04 1.95
CA ASN A 106 15.07 1.10 1.15
C ASN A 106 14.67 2.35 1.96
N ALA A 107 15.39 2.66 3.06
CA ALA A 107 15.06 3.77 3.96
C ALA A 107 14.88 5.12 3.25
N GLU A 108 15.71 5.45 2.25
CA GLU A 108 15.62 6.70 1.48
C GLU A 108 14.32 6.78 0.67
N ARG A 109 13.91 5.67 0.07
CA ARG A 109 12.65 5.59 -0.68
C ARG A 109 11.46 5.76 0.26
N GLN A 110 11.53 5.16 1.46
CA GLN A 110 10.50 5.33 2.48
C GLN A 110 10.45 6.75 3.05
N ALA A 111 11.59 7.45 3.15
CA ALA A 111 11.61 8.86 3.53
C ALA A 111 10.92 9.74 2.47
N SER A 112 11.15 9.47 1.19
CA SER A 112 10.46 10.14 0.08
C SER A 112 8.94 9.90 0.12
N LEU A 113 8.50 8.67 0.44
CA LEU A 113 7.11 8.32 0.67
C LEU A 113 6.50 9.14 1.83
N ALA A 114 7.21 9.18 2.97
CA ALA A 114 6.77 9.90 4.16
C ALA A 114 6.59 11.41 3.88
N ALA A 115 7.53 12.00 3.14
CA ALA A 115 7.44 13.39 2.69
C ALA A 115 6.23 13.61 1.76
N ALA A 116 6.00 12.72 0.80
CA ALA A 116 4.86 12.80 -0.11
C ALA A 116 3.52 12.72 0.63
N MET A 117 3.44 11.92 1.70
CA MET A 117 2.24 11.82 2.56
C MET A 117 2.12 12.96 3.60
N GLY A 118 3.04 13.94 3.59
CA GLY A 118 2.99 15.11 4.46
C GLY A 118 3.53 14.90 5.88
N SER A 119 4.32 13.86 6.12
CA SER A 119 4.86 13.52 7.45
C SER A 119 6.33 13.07 7.36
N PRO A 120 7.27 13.96 6.92
CA PRO A 120 8.65 13.59 6.58
C PRO A 120 9.44 12.98 7.74
N ASP A 121 9.09 13.35 8.99
CA ASP A 121 9.79 12.90 10.20
C ASP A 121 9.19 11.63 10.81
N THR A 122 8.15 11.07 10.20
CA THR A 122 7.46 9.88 10.70
C THR A 122 7.81 8.66 9.85
N PRO A 123 8.10 7.49 10.46
CA PRO A 123 8.32 6.27 9.69
C PRO A 123 7.14 5.95 8.77
N ALA A 124 7.42 5.61 7.51
CA ALA A 124 6.40 5.35 6.48
C ALA A 124 5.37 4.30 6.92
N ALA A 125 5.82 3.25 7.60
CA ALA A 125 4.94 2.21 8.14
C ALA A 125 3.91 2.76 9.14
N ASP A 126 4.32 3.71 9.97
CA ASP A 126 3.44 4.28 11.00
C ASP A 126 2.45 5.28 10.38
N ILE A 127 2.85 6.01 9.32
CA ILE A 127 1.95 6.87 8.53
C ILE A 127 0.83 6.03 7.91
N VAL A 128 1.19 4.91 7.25
CA VAL A 128 0.22 4.01 6.62
C VAL A 128 -0.68 3.37 7.66
N GLN A 129 -0.13 2.91 8.78
CA GLN A 129 -0.90 2.33 9.88
C GLN A 129 -1.91 3.32 10.46
N ALA A 130 -1.49 4.57 10.69
CA ALA A 130 -2.36 5.65 11.17
C ALA A 130 -3.46 6.00 10.16
N LEU A 131 -3.15 6.00 8.85
CA LEU A 131 -4.15 6.19 7.81
C LEU A 131 -5.20 5.07 7.83
N VAL A 132 -4.79 3.81 7.87
CA VAL A 132 -5.70 2.64 7.95
C VAL A 132 -6.62 2.76 9.17
N ALA A 133 -6.07 3.08 10.34
CA ALA A 133 -6.83 3.27 11.56
C ALA A 133 -7.84 4.43 11.45
N SER A 134 -7.44 5.57 10.88
CA SER A 134 -8.32 6.73 10.68
C SER A 134 -9.50 6.45 9.74
N LEU A 135 -9.35 5.49 8.85
CA LEU A 135 -10.42 5.04 7.95
C LEU A 135 -11.35 3.99 8.58
N GLY A 136 -11.03 3.49 9.78
CA GLY A 136 -11.78 2.42 10.44
C GLY A 136 -11.65 1.07 9.74
N LEU A 137 -10.50 0.82 9.10
CA LEU A 137 -10.22 -0.40 8.35
C LEU A 137 -9.41 -1.41 9.21
N PRO A 138 -9.46 -2.72 8.90
CA PRO A 138 -8.74 -3.74 9.66
C PRO A 138 -7.23 -3.49 9.60
N GLY A 139 -6.57 -3.50 10.77
CA GLY A 139 -5.14 -3.31 10.91
C GLY A 139 -4.37 -4.60 11.24
N ARG A 140 -5.08 -5.72 11.43
CA ARG A 140 -4.50 -7.02 11.80
C ARG A 140 -5.17 -8.14 11.01
N LEU A 141 -4.45 -9.25 10.79
CA LEU A 141 -4.99 -10.43 10.12
C LEU A 141 -6.25 -10.98 10.79
N ARG A 142 -6.30 -10.97 12.13
CA ARG A 142 -7.49 -11.39 12.89
C ARG A 142 -8.72 -10.50 12.63
N ASP A 143 -8.50 -9.20 12.40
CA ASP A 143 -9.59 -8.25 12.11
C ASP A 143 -10.14 -8.44 10.68
N ALA A 144 -9.37 -9.11 9.82
CA ALA A 144 -9.76 -9.54 8.48
C ALA A 144 -10.21 -11.02 8.43
N ASN A 145 -10.50 -11.62 9.61
CA ASN A 145 -10.97 -13.00 9.76
C ASN A 145 -10.02 -14.06 9.18
N VAL A 146 -8.72 -13.83 9.20
CA VAL A 146 -7.72 -14.82 8.76
C VAL A 146 -7.47 -15.83 9.88
N PRO A 147 -7.74 -17.13 9.65
CA PRO A 147 -7.48 -18.19 10.61
C PRO A 147 -5.98 -18.34 10.87
N ARG A 148 -5.61 -18.52 12.15
CA ARG A 148 -4.19 -18.62 12.55
C ARG A 148 -3.50 -19.86 12.00
N ASP A 149 -4.21 -20.95 11.88
CA ASP A 149 -3.73 -22.24 11.37
C ASP A 149 -3.39 -22.19 9.88
N LEU A 150 -3.94 -21.24 9.12
CA LEU A 150 -3.62 -21.02 7.71
C LEU A 150 -2.35 -20.19 7.48
N LEU A 151 -1.78 -19.55 8.50
CA LEU A 151 -0.59 -18.69 8.34
C LEU A 151 0.62 -19.37 7.69
N PRO A 152 0.98 -20.63 8.06
CA PRO A 152 2.07 -21.32 7.39
C PRO A 152 1.81 -21.51 5.89
N ARG A 153 0.60 -21.92 5.53
CA ARG A 153 0.20 -22.11 4.14
C ARG A 153 0.25 -20.80 3.35
N ILE A 154 -0.26 -19.69 3.94
CA ILE A 154 -0.22 -18.36 3.33
C ILE A 154 1.23 -17.94 3.08
N ALA A 155 2.14 -18.18 4.02
CA ALA A 155 3.55 -17.88 3.85
C ALA A 155 4.16 -18.66 2.67
N ASP A 156 3.91 -19.97 2.60
CA ASP A 156 4.40 -20.82 1.51
C ASP A 156 3.85 -20.41 0.14
N GLU A 157 2.55 -20.08 0.06
CA GLU A 157 1.90 -19.61 -1.17
C GLU A 157 2.47 -18.26 -1.60
N SER A 158 2.68 -17.35 -0.65
CA SER A 158 3.25 -16.02 -0.92
C SER A 158 4.65 -16.11 -1.53
N MET A 159 5.48 -17.02 -1.05
CA MET A 159 6.85 -17.21 -1.56
C MET A 159 6.91 -17.70 -3.02
N ARG A 160 5.80 -18.18 -3.57
CA ARG A 160 5.67 -18.61 -4.96
C ARG A 160 5.09 -17.51 -5.88
N ASP A 161 4.69 -16.38 -5.30
CA ASP A 161 4.10 -15.28 -6.06
C ASP A 161 5.15 -14.57 -6.92
N MET A 162 4.73 -14.13 -8.10
CA MET A 162 5.60 -13.49 -9.10
C MET A 162 6.23 -12.17 -8.62
N TRP A 163 5.72 -11.56 -7.57
CA TRP A 163 6.20 -10.28 -7.05
C TRP A 163 7.11 -10.38 -5.83
N ILE A 164 7.35 -11.59 -5.30
CA ILE A 164 8.36 -11.77 -4.24
C ILE A 164 9.78 -11.44 -4.75
N PRO A 165 10.19 -11.86 -5.96
CA PRO A 165 11.52 -11.53 -6.48
C PRO A 165 11.74 -10.03 -6.74
N THR A 166 10.69 -9.23 -6.79
CA THR A 166 10.74 -7.77 -7.03
C THR A 166 10.55 -6.94 -5.75
N ASN A 167 10.41 -7.59 -4.60
CA ASN A 167 10.47 -6.92 -3.31
C ASN A 167 11.91 -6.45 -3.03
N PRO A 168 12.13 -5.20 -2.58
CA PRO A 168 13.48 -4.71 -2.25
C PRO A 168 14.13 -5.48 -1.12
#